data_3cb5ad5ba15f373c7e13de419d20dac1
#
_entry.id   3cb5ad5ba15f373c7e13de419d20dac1
#
_cell.length_a   1.000
_cell.length_b   1.000
_cell.length_c   1.000
_cell.angle_alpha   90.00
_cell.angle_beta   90.00
_cell.angle_gamma   90.00
#
_symmetry.space_group_name_H-M   'P 1'
#
loop_
_entity.id
_entity.type
_entity.pdbx_description
1 polymer ?
#
loop_
_entity_poly.entity_id
_entity_poly.type
_entity_poly.pdbx_seq_one_letter_code
_entity_poly.pdbx_strand_id
1 'polypeptide(L)'
;MRLTFNQTLSTAAGHPDAAESQEQKLNVTVVFTCVKATVAAMKKAGALAESLGARITLVVPQVVPFPLELTSPPVLLEFQERRFRDIAKLSPVEINVKLYLCRDEMETAKAVLKPHSLVVVGGRRRFWPTREKALARTLRKAGHEVIFIEAE
;
A
#
# COMPACT_ATOMS: atom_id res chain seq x y z
N MET A 1 19.39 -4.91 -1.65
CA MET A 1 17.99 -4.51 -1.47
C MET A 1 17.91 -3.34 -0.51
N ARG A 2 17.48 -2.20 -1.00
CA ARG A 2 17.40 -0.98 -0.19
C ARG A 2 15.96 -0.81 0.30
N LEU A 3 15.76 -0.93 1.60
CA LEU A 3 14.49 -0.64 2.27
C LEU A 3 14.53 0.81 2.74
N THR A 4 13.65 1.63 2.17
CA THR A 4 13.45 2.99 2.68
C THR A 4 12.11 2.98 3.42
N PHE A 5 12.15 3.19 4.72
CA PHE A 5 10.95 3.30 5.53
C PHE A 5 10.66 4.78 5.71
N ASN A 6 9.64 5.27 5.03
CA ASN A 6 9.16 6.64 5.21
C ASN A 6 7.85 6.61 5.99
N GLN A 7 7.90 7.18 7.16
CA GLN A 7 6.73 7.38 8.00
C GLN A 7 6.15 8.76 7.70
N THR A 8 5.00 8.78 7.04
CA THR A 8 4.29 10.03 6.80
C THR A 8 3.03 10.06 7.66
N LEU A 9 2.97 11.01 8.56
CA LEU A 9 1.73 11.33 9.28
C LEU A 9 0.84 12.11 8.32
N SER A 10 -0.13 11.47 7.72
CA SER A 10 -1.12 12.16 6.89
C SER A 10 -2.26 12.66 7.78
N THR A 11 -2.24 13.92 8.10
CA THR A 11 -3.49 14.64 8.33
C THR A 11 -4.19 14.76 6.98
N ALA A 12 -5.51 14.68 6.93
CA ALA A 12 -6.37 14.48 5.76
C ALA A 12 -6.15 15.41 4.51
N ALA A 13 -5.06 16.12 4.44
CA ALA A 13 -4.67 17.02 3.36
C ALA A 13 -3.24 16.77 2.84
N GLY A 14 -2.78 15.51 2.90
CA GLY A 14 -1.43 15.17 2.47
C GLY A 14 -1.23 15.41 0.96
N HIS A 15 -0.47 16.42 0.62
CA HIS A 15 0.07 16.55 -0.72
C HIS A 15 1.18 15.54 -0.92
N PRO A 16 1.24 14.89 -2.10
CA PRO A 16 2.38 14.01 -2.41
C PRO A 16 3.67 14.82 -2.37
N ASP A 17 4.65 14.27 -1.71
CA ASP A 17 5.94 14.91 -1.51
C ASP A 17 6.61 15.18 -2.87
N ALA A 18 6.97 16.43 -3.12
CA ALA A 18 7.58 16.85 -4.38
C ALA A 18 8.95 16.18 -4.66
N ALA A 19 9.58 15.59 -3.66
CA ALA A 19 10.84 14.88 -3.79
C ALA A 19 10.73 13.57 -4.59
N GLU A 20 9.53 13.02 -4.76
CA GLU A 20 9.30 11.78 -5.52
C GLU A 20 9.23 12.01 -7.03
N SER A 21 9.14 13.27 -7.48
CA SER A 21 9.01 13.60 -8.90
C SER A 21 10.31 13.44 -9.71
N GLN A 22 11.44 13.20 -9.06
CA GLN A 22 12.75 13.16 -9.73
C GLN A 22 13.11 11.81 -10.36
N GLU A 23 12.38 10.76 -10.05
CA GLU A 23 12.67 9.45 -10.62
C GLU A 23 11.51 8.97 -11.48
N GLN A 24 11.69 9.08 -12.79
CA GLN A 24 10.73 8.63 -13.82
C GLN A 24 10.63 7.11 -13.94
N LYS A 25 10.99 6.35 -12.91
CA LYS A 25 10.84 4.90 -12.94
C LYS A 25 9.38 4.51 -12.75
N LEU A 26 8.92 3.57 -13.55
CA LEU A 26 7.62 2.95 -13.36
C LEU A 26 7.50 2.43 -11.93
N ASN A 27 6.33 2.60 -11.36
CA ASN A 27 6.07 2.20 -9.99
C ASN A 27 4.81 1.34 -9.92
N VAL A 28 4.93 0.19 -9.27
CA VAL A 28 3.80 -0.67 -8.95
C VAL A 28 3.46 -0.44 -7.50
N THR A 29 2.23 -0.05 -7.22
CA THR A 29 1.77 0.21 -5.86
C THR A 29 0.99 -0.99 -5.33
N VAL A 30 1.35 -1.45 -4.14
CA VAL A 30 0.58 -2.46 -3.41
C VAL A 30 -0.07 -1.80 -2.21
N VAL A 31 -1.37 -1.97 -2.04
CA VAL A 31 -2.07 -1.47 -0.85
C VAL A 31 -2.21 -2.60 0.16
N PHE A 32 -1.73 -2.36 1.37
CA PHE A 32 -1.83 -3.33 2.45
C PHE A 32 -3.29 -3.52 2.88
N THR A 33 -3.72 -4.76 2.96
CA THR A 33 -5.05 -5.15 3.46
C THR A 33 -4.93 -6.04 4.69
N CYS A 34 -4.47 -7.25 4.50
CA CYS A 34 -4.07 -8.13 5.60
C CYS A 34 -2.78 -8.84 5.20
N VAL A 35 -2.08 -9.43 6.16
CA VAL A 35 -0.75 -10.01 5.91
C VAL A 35 -0.78 -11.04 4.80
N LYS A 36 -1.67 -12.03 4.90
CA LYS A 36 -1.75 -13.14 3.94
C LYS A 36 -2.04 -12.66 2.52
N ALA A 37 -3.03 -11.80 2.38
CA ALA A 37 -3.42 -11.26 1.08
C ALA A 37 -2.35 -10.33 0.51
N THR A 38 -1.71 -9.54 1.36
CA THR A 38 -0.63 -8.64 0.93
C THR A 38 0.60 -9.42 0.48
N VAL A 39 0.95 -10.50 1.14
CA VAL A 39 2.04 -11.38 0.68
C VAL A 39 1.76 -11.93 -0.73
N ALA A 40 0.54 -12.38 -0.99
CA ALA A 40 0.15 -12.83 -2.33
C ALA A 40 0.22 -11.71 -3.36
N ALA A 41 -0.26 -10.52 -3.00
CA ALA A 41 -0.18 -9.33 -3.85
C ALA A 41 1.27 -8.92 -4.12
N MET A 42 2.14 -9.00 -3.12
CA MET A 42 3.56 -8.68 -3.25
C MET A 42 4.30 -9.62 -4.20
N LYS A 43 3.98 -10.89 -4.19
CA LYS A 43 4.53 -11.87 -5.15
C LYS A 43 4.17 -11.50 -6.58
N LYS A 44 2.91 -11.15 -6.81
CA LYS A 44 2.45 -10.72 -8.13
C LYS A 44 3.08 -9.40 -8.54
N ALA A 45 3.09 -8.43 -7.64
CA ALA A 45 3.71 -7.12 -7.88
C ALA A 45 5.21 -7.24 -8.13
N GLY A 46 5.89 -8.12 -7.41
CA GLY A 46 7.32 -8.39 -7.61
C GLY A 46 7.62 -8.92 -9.00
N ALA A 47 6.85 -9.88 -9.48
CA ALA A 47 6.99 -10.42 -10.84
C ALA A 47 6.72 -9.34 -11.90
N LEU A 48 5.69 -8.53 -11.73
CA LEU A 48 5.39 -7.42 -12.63
C LEU A 48 6.49 -6.37 -12.63
N ALA A 49 6.94 -5.95 -11.47
CA ALA A 49 7.96 -4.92 -11.32
C ALA A 49 9.29 -5.37 -11.92
N GLU A 50 9.68 -6.61 -11.71
CA GLU A 50 10.87 -7.21 -12.32
C GLU A 50 10.78 -7.19 -13.85
N SER A 51 9.64 -7.61 -14.39
CA SER A 51 9.40 -7.63 -15.84
C SER A 51 9.40 -6.24 -16.47
N LEU A 52 8.89 -5.23 -15.75
CA LEU A 52 8.77 -3.86 -16.24
C LEU A 52 9.97 -2.97 -15.90
N GLY A 53 10.93 -3.47 -15.14
CA GLY A 53 12.00 -2.62 -14.59
C GLY A 53 11.47 -1.58 -13.60
N ALA A 54 10.38 -1.88 -12.92
CA ALA A 54 9.69 -0.98 -12.01
C ALA A 54 10.14 -1.18 -10.56
N ARG A 55 9.77 -0.21 -9.71
CA ARG A 55 9.86 -0.32 -8.25
C ARG A 55 8.51 -0.66 -7.66
N ILE A 56 8.51 -1.12 -6.43
CA ILE A 56 7.29 -1.34 -5.67
C ILE A 56 7.18 -0.31 -4.55
N THR A 57 6.00 0.27 -4.41
CA THR A 57 5.62 1.05 -3.23
C THR A 57 4.53 0.28 -2.49
N LEU A 58 4.79 -0.08 -1.24
CA LEU A 58 3.79 -0.66 -0.35
C LEU A 58 3.16 0.45 0.47
N VAL A 59 1.89 0.73 0.21
CA VAL A 59 1.10 1.72 0.95
C VAL A 59 0.38 1.01 2.09
N VAL A 60 0.65 1.45 3.31
CA VAL A 60 0.05 0.88 4.52
C VAL A 60 -0.80 1.92 5.22
N PRO A 61 -2.12 1.94 4.98
CA PRO A 61 -3.01 2.79 5.76
C PRO A 61 -3.27 2.14 7.11
N GLN A 62 -2.76 2.75 8.17
CA GLN A 62 -2.96 2.30 9.54
C GLN A 62 -4.05 3.12 10.18
N VAL A 63 -5.21 2.52 10.39
CA VAL A 63 -6.34 3.20 11.02
C VAL A 63 -6.07 3.37 12.51
N VAL A 64 -6.19 4.62 12.96
CA VAL A 64 -6.15 4.96 14.38
C VAL A 64 -7.59 5.22 14.82
N PRO A 65 -8.18 4.36 15.66
CA PRO A 65 -9.57 4.51 16.04
C PRO A 65 -9.80 5.76 16.88
N PHE A 66 -10.91 6.43 16.62
CA PHE A 66 -11.36 7.53 17.47
C PHE A 66 -11.75 6.99 18.86
N PRO A 67 -11.42 7.64 20.00
CA PRO A 67 -10.90 9.00 20.14
C PRO A 67 -9.37 9.11 20.25
N LEU A 68 -8.61 8.09 19.92
CA LEU A 68 -7.15 8.14 19.96
C LEU A 68 -6.61 9.20 19.00
N GLU A 69 -5.52 9.88 19.40
CA GLU A 69 -4.84 10.83 18.53
C GLU A 69 -4.12 10.09 17.40
N LEU A 70 -4.06 10.72 16.22
CA LEU A 70 -3.37 10.13 15.05
C LEU A 70 -1.88 9.88 15.33
N THR A 71 -1.29 10.63 16.24
CA THR A 71 0.12 10.48 16.65
C THR A 71 0.36 9.36 17.66
N SER A 72 -0.71 8.73 18.16
CA SER A 72 -0.65 7.68 19.18
C SER A 72 -1.31 6.39 18.66
N PRO A 73 -0.69 5.68 17.71
CA PRO A 73 -1.27 4.45 17.20
C PRO A 73 -1.33 3.36 18.28
N PRO A 74 -2.35 2.47 18.24
CA PRO A 74 -2.50 1.42 19.26
C PRO A 74 -1.43 0.32 19.17
N VAL A 75 -0.67 0.29 18.08
CA VAL A 75 0.43 -0.65 17.86
C VAL A 75 1.73 0.12 17.73
N LEU A 76 2.79 -0.37 18.40
CA LEU A 76 4.11 0.24 18.31
C LEU A 76 4.61 0.27 16.86
N LEU A 77 5.09 1.44 16.43
CA LEU A 77 5.62 1.63 15.09
C LEU A 77 6.79 0.70 14.79
N GLU A 78 7.65 0.45 15.76
CA GLU A 78 8.79 -0.48 15.64
C GLU A 78 8.34 -1.91 15.29
N PHE A 79 7.24 -2.35 15.87
CA PHE A 79 6.65 -3.66 15.55
C PHE A 79 6.15 -3.70 14.12
N GLN A 80 5.48 -2.64 13.67
CA GLN A 80 5.00 -2.52 12.30
C GLN A 80 6.16 -2.48 11.30
N GLU A 81 7.21 -1.71 11.59
CA GLU A 81 8.40 -1.66 10.76
C GLU A 81 9.02 -3.03 10.54
N ARG A 82 9.16 -3.80 11.60
CA ARG A 82 9.72 -5.15 11.55
C ARG A 82 8.87 -6.07 10.69
N ARG A 83 7.56 -6.00 10.87
CA ARG A 83 6.59 -6.80 10.10
C ARG A 83 6.65 -6.50 8.60
N PHE A 84 6.68 -5.22 8.23
CA PHE A 84 6.73 -4.82 6.83
C PHE A 84 8.10 -5.07 6.20
N ARG A 85 9.15 -4.98 6.98
CA ARG A 85 10.50 -5.35 6.54
C ARG A 85 10.57 -6.83 6.17
N ASP A 86 9.93 -7.70 6.93
CA ASP A 86 9.87 -9.13 6.63
C ASP A 86 9.06 -9.41 5.36
N ILE A 87 7.94 -8.72 5.16
CA ILE A 87 7.15 -8.80 3.92
C ILE A 87 7.98 -8.32 2.72
N ALA A 88 8.72 -7.24 2.88
CA ALA A 88 9.55 -6.67 1.83
C ALA A 88 10.67 -7.60 1.34
N LYS A 89 11.19 -8.45 2.21
CA LYS A 89 12.20 -9.46 1.84
C LYS A 89 11.71 -10.48 0.82
N LEU A 90 10.39 -10.61 0.63
CA LEU A 90 9.80 -11.54 -0.33
C LEU A 90 9.84 -11.02 -1.76
N SER A 91 10.24 -9.77 -1.97
CA SER A 91 10.28 -9.16 -3.29
C SER A 91 11.65 -9.26 -3.94
N PRO A 92 11.71 -9.57 -5.27
CA PRO A 92 12.97 -9.55 -6.02
C PRO A 92 13.43 -8.14 -6.38
N VAL A 93 12.60 -7.13 -6.20
CA VAL A 93 12.90 -5.74 -6.54
C VAL A 93 12.86 -4.83 -5.31
N GLU A 94 13.39 -3.62 -5.48
CA GLU A 94 13.39 -2.60 -4.42
C GLU A 94 11.96 -2.22 -4.01
N ILE A 95 11.72 -2.17 -2.71
CA ILE A 95 10.43 -1.79 -2.14
C ILE A 95 10.59 -0.55 -1.26
N ASN A 96 9.69 0.39 -1.46
CA ASN A 96 9.51 1.54 -0.58
C ASN A 96 8.23 1.34 0.22
N VAL A 97 8.33 1.30 1.54
CA VAL A 97 7.17 1.13 2.43
C VAL A 97 6.76 2.50 2.97
N LYS A 98 5.50 2.87 2.74
CA LYS A 98 4.92 4.13 3.22
C LYS A 98 3.77 3.82 4.19
N LEU A 99 3.96 4.17 5.45
CA LEU A 99 2.96 4.00 6.49
C LEU A 99 2.21 5.32 6.69
N TYR A 100 0.88 5.26 6.61
CA TYR A 100 -0.01 6.41 6.82
C TYR A 100 -0.91 6.16 8.01
N LEU A 101 -0.82 7.01 9.04
CA LEU A 101 -1.78 7.00 10.13
C LEU A 101 -3.02 7.77 9.71
N CYS A 102 -4.19 7.15 9.77
CA CYS A 102 -5.40 7.70 9.18
C CYS A 102 -6.66 7.31 9.97
N ARG A 103 -7.76 7.99 9.67
CA ARG A 103 -9.08 7.66 10.20
C ARG A 103 -9.86 6.74 9.25
N ASP A 104 -9.65 6.87 7.96
CA ASP A 104 -10.32 6.10 6.92
C ASP A 104 -9.30 5.55 5.92
N GLU A 105 -9.25 4.23 5.85
CA GLU A 105 -8.33 3.49 5.00
C GLU A 105 -8.55 3.77 3.52
N MET A 106 -9.81 3.77 3.09
CA MET A 106 -10.17 3.95 1.68
C MET A 106 -9.90 5.36 1.18
N GLU A 107 -10.26 6.37 1.97
CA GLU A 107 -9.98 7.77 1.65
C GLU A 107 -8.48 8.05 1.59
N THR A 108 -7.72 7.44 2.50
CA THR A 108 -6.27 7.57 2.50
C THR A 108 -5.65 6.93 1.28
N ALA A 109 -6.06 5.72 0.91
CA ALA A 109 -5.57 5.04 -0.28
C ALA A 109 -5.83 5.87 -1.53
N LYS A 110 -7.03 6.46 -1.66
CA LYS A 110 -7.37 7.34 -2.78
C LYS A 110 -6.50 8.61 -2.81
N ALA A 111 -6.24 9.19 -1.65
CA ALA A 111 -5.53 10.46 -1.55
C ALA A 111 -4.02 10.35 -1.83
N VAL A 112 -3.40 9.24 -1.46
CA VAL A 112 -1.95 9.06 -1.57
C VAL A 112 -1.49 8.51 -2.91
N LEU A 113 -2.38 7.92 -3.70
CA LEU A 113 -2.04 7.38 -5.01
C LEU A 113 -1.92 8.48 -6.04
N LYS A 114 -0.87 8.40 -6.85
CA LYS A 114 -0.72 9.27 -8.02
C LYS A 114 -1.79 8.91 -9.07
N PRO A 115 -2.26 9.90 -9.88
CA PRO A 115 -3.22 9.63 -10.96
C PRO A 115 -2.73 8.50 -11.88
N HIS A 116 -3.65 7.64 -12.32
CA HIS A 116 -3.37 6.53 -13.25
C HIS A 116 -2.27 5.58 -12.77
N SER A 117 -2.28 5.25 -11.49
CA SER A 117 -1.34 4.30 -10.90
C SER A 117 -1.71 2.87 -11.25
N LEU A 118 -0.69 2.01 -11.38
CA LEU A 118 -0.86 0.57 -11.41
C LEU A 118 -0.86 0.05 -9.97
N VAL A 119 -1.97 -0.50 -9.53
CA VAL A 119 -2.20 -0.89 -8.14
C VAL A 119 -2.51 -2.38 -8.06
N VAL A 120 -1.87 -3.08 -7.14
CA VAL A 120 -2.16 -4.47 -6.83
C VAL A 120 -2.79 -4.53 -5.43
N VAL A 121 -3.97 -5.12 -5.36
CA VAL A 121 -4.71 -5.29 -4.10
C VAL A 121 -4.92 -6.77 -3.86
N GLY A 122 -4.52 -7.25 -2.69
CA GLY A 122 -4.79 -8.61 -2.26
C GLY A 122 -6.05 -8.69 -1.38
N GLY A 123 -6.83 -9.72 -1.57
CA GLY A 123 -7.99 -10.00 -0.74
C GLY A 123 -8.15 -11.48 -0.51
N ARG A 124 -8.92 -11.87 0.49
CA ARG A 124 -9.26 -13.26 0.74
C ARG A 124 -10.31 -13.72 -0.26
N ARG A 125 -10.17 -14.96 -0.71
CA ARG A 125 -11.17 -15.59 -1.57
C ARG A 125 -12.49 -15.78 -0.80
N ARG A 126 -13.51 -15.00 -1.17
CA ARG A 126 -14.85 -15.08 -0.58
C ARG A 126 -15.91 -14.80 -1.64
N PHE A 127 -17.07 -15.41 -1.49
CA PHE A 127 -18.21 -15.22 -2.40
C PHE A 127 -18.88 -13.87 -2.23
N TRP A 128 -18.78 -13.27 -1.02
CA TRP A 128 -19.43 -11.98 -0.74
C TRP A 128 -18.52 -10.80 -1.07
N PRO A 129 -19.11 -9.60 -1.22
CA PRO A 129 -18.33 -8.38 -1.28
C PRO A 129 -17.48 -8.22 -0.02
N THR A 130 -16.18 -8.02 -0.20
CA THR A 130 -15.25 -7.76 0.90
C THR A 130 -14.80 -6.31 0.85
N ARG A 131 -14.17 -5.83 1.93
CA ARG A 131 -13.56 -4.49 1.96
C ARG A 131 -12.48 -4.34 0.89
N GLU A 132 -11.73 -5.38 0.66
CA GLU A 132 -10.66 -5.41 -0.33
C GLU A 132 -11.21 -5.29 -1.75
N LYS A 133 -12.32 -5.98 -2.04
CA LYS A 133 -13.01 -5.86 -3.33
C LYS A 133 -13.61 -4.47 -3.53
N ALA A 134 -14.17 -3.89 -2.46
CA ALA A 134 -14.69 -2.52 -2.48
C ALA A 134 -13.57 -1.51 -2.72
N LEU A 135 -12.42 -1.69 -2.10
CA LEU A 135 -11.24 -0.87 -2.32
C LEU A 135 -10.79 -0.93 -3.78
N ALA A 136 -10.65 -2.13 -4.34
CA ALA A 136 -10.27 -2.31 -5.75
C ALA A 136 -11.26 -1.62 -6.69
N ARG A 137 -12.55 -1.75 -6.44
CA ARG A 137 -13.60 -1.09 -7.22
C ARG A 137 -13.51 0.44 -7.14
N THR A 138 -13.32 0.96 -5.95
CA THR A 138 -13.18 2.40 -5.72
C THR A 138 -11.97 2.97 -6.44
N LEU A 139 -10.84 2.28 -6.39
CA LEU A 139 -9.62 2.72 -7.06
C LEU A 139 -9.77 2.66 -8.60
N ARG A 140 -10.45 1.65 -9.13
CA ARG A 140 -10.77 1.58 -10.56
C ARG A 140 -11.63 2.76 -11.01
N LYS A 141 -12.64 3.11 -10.22
CA LYS A 141 -13.49 4.28 -10.49
C LYS A 141 -12.72 5.59 -10.44
N ALA A 142 -11.67 5.65 -9.63
CA ALA A 142 -10.79 6.82 -9.56
C ALA A 142 -9.79 6.91 -10.73
N GLY A 143 -9.80 5.96 -11.66
CA GLY A 143 -8.96 5.97 -12.87
C GLY A 143 -7.68 5.16 -12.76
N HIS A 144 -7.49 4.40 -11.69
CA HIS A 144 -6.32 3.53 -11.54
C HIS A 144 -6.51 2.19 -12.24
N GLU A 145 -5.42 1.62 -12.71
CA GLU A 145 -5.40 0.25 -13.18
C GLU A 145 -5.16 -0.67 -11.99
N VAL A 146 -6.16 -1.50 -11.65
CA VAL A 146 -6.13 -2.32 -10.44
C VAL A 146 -6.14 -3.80 -10.79
N ILE A 147 -5.15 -4.50 -10.26
CA ILE A 147 -5.07 -5.96 -10.30
C ILE A 147 -5.49 -6.48 -8.92
N PHE A 148 -6.51 -7.30 -8.89
CA PHE A 148 -6.98 -7.93 -7.65
C PHE A 148 -6.47 -9.36 -7.58
N ILE A 149 -5.80 -9.70 -6.48
CA ILE A 149 -5.25 -11.04 -6.23
C ILE A 149 -6.00 -11.69 -5.08
N GLU A 150 -6.56 -12.85 -5.34
CA GLU A 150 -7.20 -13.65 -4.30
C GLU A 150 -6.18 -14.54 -3.60
N ALA A 151 -6.08 -14.42 -2.29
CA ALA A 151 -5.30 -15.30 -1.44
C ALA A 151 -6.17 -16.44 -0.93
N GLU A 152 -5.69 -17.65 -1.03
CA GLU A 152 -6.34 -18.85 -0.48
C GLU A 152 -6.29 -18.91 1.05
#